data_5acd19001d2d466e58a6821125a10626
#
_entry.id   5acd19001d2d466e58a6821125a10626
#
_cell.length_a   1.000
_cell.length_b   1.000
_cell.length_c   1.000
_cell.angle_alpha   90.00
_cell.angle_beta   90.00
_cell.angle_gamma   90.00
#
_symmetry.space_group_name_H-M   'P 1'
#
loop_
_entity.id
_entity.type
_entity.pdbx_description
1 polymer ?
#
loop_
_entity_poly.entity_id
_entity_poly.type
_entity_poly.pdbx_seq_one_letter_code
_entity_poly.pdbx_strand_id
1 'polypeptide(L)'
;MLISLICGTLLVQGCATSTSANSRSQGVGLEQLIIAEPAPVNFKSEIAIARYSDFLNRAKLTDEQSAKILFDRGVLYDSVGLRTLARIDFTQALQLNNKLADAYNFLGIYFTQIREFSQAYEKFDSVLDLEPSHEYAYLNRGIALYYGDRPELAAQDFEVFSQNHYDDPYRLLWLYLAQYQISPENAKENLSLKASMVDDANWAKQVVLLYLGDISQEDFISGLAQGVNSNKALTDRLCEAYFYLGKYNQMQGHSGAAMNFFKLSISTNVYEFVEHRYAKLELDLMRIQKVSVTEVNNPS
;
A
#
# COMPACT_ATOMS: atom_id res chain seq x y z
N MET A 1 -80.84 6.72 -49.06
CA MET A 1 -80.60 7.12 -47.69
C MET A 1 -79.30 6.48 -47.25
N LEU A 2 -78.15 7.21 -47.36
CA LEU A 2 -76.85 6.75 -46.97
C LEU A 2 -76.63 7.23 -45.58
N ILE A 3 -76.26 6.32 -44.68
CA ILE A 3 -75.72 6.61 -43.32
C ILE A 3 -74.27 6.39 -43.39
N SER A 4 -73.50 7.49 -43.21
CA SER A 4 -72.04 7.51 -43.18
C SER A 4 -71.58 7.28 -41.75
N LEU A 5 -70.79 6.24 -41.51
CA LEU A 5 -70.18 5.91 -40.20
C LEU A 5 -68.83 6.54 -40.15
N ILE A 6 -68.64 7.54 -39.29
CA ILE A 6 -67.33 8.16 -39.02
C ILE A 6 -66.69 7.40 -37.87
N CYS A 7 -65.57 6.73 -38.17
CA CYS A 7 -64.71 6.07 -37.17
C CYS A 7 -63.68 7.03 -36.71
N GLY A 8 -63.79 7.53 -35.47
CA GLY A 8 -62.77 8.41 -34.81
C GLY A 8 -61.66 7.60 -34.14
N THR A 9 -60.48 7.71 -34.65
CA THR A 9 -59.28 7.14 -34.03
C THR A 9 -58.69 8.12 -33.00
N LEU A 10 -58.77 7.77 -31.73
CA LEU A 10 -58.11 8.47 -30.63
C LEU A 10 -56.63 8.03 -30.59
N LEU A 11 -55.73 8.93 -30.98
CA LEU A 11 -54.31 8.79 -30.77
C LEU A 11 -53.97 9.22 -29.33
N VAL A 12 -53.65 8.27 -28.46
CA VAL A 12 -53.10 8.53 -27.14
C VAL A 12 -51.60 8.66 -27.32
N GLN A 13 -51.08 9.90 -27.30
CA GLN A 13 -49.67 10.18 -27.21
C GLN A 13 -49.23 10.11 -25.72
N GLY A 14 -48.71 8.97 -25.31
CA GLY A 14 -48.03 8.82 -24.03
C GLY A 14 -46.59 9.34 -24.14
N CYS A 15 -46.31 10.57 -23.68
CA CYS A 15 -44.96 11.03 -23.41
C CYS A 15 -44.42 10.30 -22.15
N ALA A 16 -43.68 9.24 -22.35
CA ALA A 16 -42.85 8.68 -21.30
C ALA A 16 -41.55 9.48 -21.24
N THR A 17 -41.47 10.50 -20.38
CA THR A 17 -40.23 11.11 -19.98
C THR A 17 -39.51 10.18 -19.00
N SER A 18 -38.69 9.27 -19.53
CA SER A 18 -37.72 8.54 -18.73
C SER A 18 -36.57 9.48 -18.39
N THR A 19 -36.68 10.18 -17.27
CA THR A 19 -35.51 10.76 -16.62
C THR A 19 -34.63 9.62 -16.07
N SER A 20 -33.78 9.07 -16.94
CA SER A 20 -32.64 8.29 -16.46
C SER A 20 -31.71 9.24 -15.71
N ALA A 21 -31.81 9.25 -14.38
CA ALA A 21 -30.77 9.79 -13.55
C ALA A 21 -29.52 8.93 -13.79
N ASN A 22 -28.72 9.34 -14.76
CA ASN A 22 -27.37 8.85 -14.95
C ASN A 22 -26.56 9.31 -13.73
N SER A 23 -26.58 8.53 -12.65
CA SER A 23 -25.51 8.57 -11.66
C SER A 23 -24.25 8.05 -12.36
N ARG A 24 -23.59 8.93 -13.12
CA ARG A 24 -22.21 8.69 -13.51
C ARG A 24 -21.44 8.52 -12.22
N SER A 25 -21.15 7.27 -11.85
CA SER A 25 -20.04 6.98 -10.98
C SER A 25 -18.85 7.68 -11.61
N GLN A 26 -18.28 8.67 -10.92
CA GLN A 26 -17.00 9.30 -11.30
C GLN A 26 -15.91 8.26 -11.09
N GLY A 27 -15.91 7.20 -11.86
CA GLY A 27 -14.79 6.28 -11.99
C GLY A 27 -13.87 6.83 -13.06
N VAL A 28 -12.60 6.97 -12.74
CA VAL A 28 -11.54 7.22 -13.73
C VAL A 28 -11.75 6.22 -14.87
N GLY A 29 -11.92 6.73 -16.10
CA GLY A 29 -12.09 5.87 -17.28
C GLY A 29 -10.83 4.98 -17.43
N LEU A 30 -11.03 3.70 -17.77
CA LEU A 30 -9.92 2.77 -18.00
C LEU A 30 -8.91 3.31 -19.03
N GLU A 31 -9.34 4.18 -19.92
CA GLU A 31 -8.55 4.84 -20.97
C GLU A 31 -7.47 5.79 -20.41
N GLN A 32 -7.60 6.23 -19.16
CA GLN A 32 -6.67 7.15 -18.50
C GLN A 32 -5.65 6.42 -17.61
N LEU A 33 -5.83 5.11 -17.37
CA LEU A 33 -4.94 4.36 -16.51
C LEU A 33 -3.68 3.93 -17.25
N ILE A 34 -2.53 4.24 -16.68
CA ILE A 34 -1.23 3.79 -17.16
C ILE A 34 -0.94 2.43 -16.50
N ILE A 35 -0.76 1.39 -17.31
CA ILE A 35 -0.36 0.06 -16.84
C ILE A 35 1.12 -0.11 -17.13
N ALA A 36 1.92 -0.29 -16.07
CA ALA A 36 3.34 -0.59 -16.24
C ALA A 36 3.54 -2.07 -16.56
N GLU A 37 4.64 -2.36 -17.25
CA GLU A 37 5.16 -3.73 -17.26
C GLU A 37 5.59 -4.11 -15.84
N PRO A 38 5.21 -5.30 -15.33
CA PRO A 38 5.66 -5.75 -14.02
C PRO A 38 7.19 -5.77 -13.93
N ALA A 39 7.73 -5.42 -12.77
CA ALA A 39 9.17 -5.54 -12.54
C ALA A 39 9.62 -6.98 -12.79
N PRO A 40 10.65 -7.21 -13.61
CA PRO A 40 11.14 -8.56 -13.86
C PRO A 40 11.77 -9.15 -12.60
N VAL A 41 11.69 -10.47 -12.47
CA VAL A 41 12.42 -11.17 -11.40
C VAL A 41 13.92 -10.89 -11.56
N ASN A 42 14.57 -10.52 -10.46
CA ASN A 42 15.99 -10.21 -10.49
C ASN A 42 16.80 -11.52 -10.54
N PHE A 43 17.30 -11.86 -11.74
CA PHE A 43 18.12 -13.04 -11.95
C PHE A 43 19.36 -13.11 -11.05
N LYS A 44 19.93 -11.96 -10.66
CA LYS A 44 21.05 -11.93 -9.72
C LYS A 44 20.62 -12.42 -8.33
N SER A 45 19.40 -12.09 -7.89
CA SER A 45 18.83 -12.58 -6.63
C SER A 45 18.64 -14.10 -6.67
N GLU A 46 18.15 -14.66 -7.78
CA GLU A 46 18.00 -16.11 -7.93
C GLU A 46 19.33 -16.85 -7.82
N ILE A 47 20.39 -16.37 -8.53
CA ILE A 47 21.73 -16.91 -8.43
C ILE A 47 22.27 -16.81 -6.99
N ALA A 48 22.07 -15.67 -6.33
CA ALA A 48 22.56 -15.47 -4.95
C ALA A 48 21.83 -16.41 -3.98
N ILE A 49 20.52 -16.60 -4.10
CA ILE A 49 19.74 -17.58 -3.32
C ILE A 49 20.32 -18.99 -3.49
N ALA A 50 20.59 -19.39 -4.73
CA ALA A 50 21.16 -20.70 -5.01
C ALA A 50 22.56 -20.87 -4.38
N ARG A 51 23.41 -19.84 -4.45
CA ARG A 51 24.76 -19.84 -3.84
C ARG A 51 24.69 -19.93 -2.33
N TYR A 52 23.86 -19.11 -1.67
CA TYR A 52 23.70 -19.18 -0.22
C TYR A 52 23.16 -20.53 0.24
N SER A 53 22.25 -21.13 -0.54
CA SER A 53 21.73 -22.47 -0.24
C SER A 53 22.83 -23.54 -0.35
N ASP A 54 23.71 -23.44 -1.34
CA ASP A 54 24.84 -24.35 -1.47
C ASP A 54 25.85 -24.19 -0.31
N PHE A 55 26.17 -22.95 0.08
CA PHE A 55 27.03 -22.67 1.24
C PHE A 55 26.46 -23.28 2.54
N LEU A 56 25.17 -23.05 2.82
CA LEU A 56 24.52 -23.60 4.03
C LEU A 56 24.53 -25.15 4.05
N ASN A 57 24.53 -25.80 2.90
CA ASN A 57 24.49 -27.26 2.81
C ASN A 57 25.87 -27.93 2.82
N ARG A 58 26.91 -27.25 2.32
CA ARG A 58 28.22 -27.89 2.05
C ARG A 58 29.36 -27.33 2.86
N ALA A 59 29.31 -26.06 3.30
CA ALA A 59 30.40 -25.45 4.01
C ALA A 59 30.35 -25.77 5.51
N LYS A 60 31.53 -25.89 6.12
CA LYS A 60 31.65 -25.91 7.58
C LYS A 60 31.61 -24.47 8.10
N LEU A 61 30.43 -24.06 8.53
CA LEU A 61 30.16 -22.69 8.99
C LEU A 61 30.10 -22.66 10.52
N THR A 62 30.49 -21.55 11.12
CA THR A 62 30.16 -21.24 12.51
C THR A 62 28.68 -20.81 12.60
N ASP A 63 28.12 -20.79 13.81
CA ASP A 63 26.75 -20.31 14.04
C ASP A 63 26.57 -18.86 13.56
N GLU A 64 27.54 -18.00 13.82
CA GLU A 64 27.53 -16.61 13.38
C GLU A 64 27.54 -16.47 11.85
N GLN A 65 28.38 -17.26 11.16
CA GLN A 65 28.41 -17.29 9.69
C GLN A 65 27.11 -17.83 9.11
N SER A 66 26.56 -18.87 9.71
CA SER A 66 25.28 -19.46 9.31
C SER A 66 24.12 -18.47 9.50
N ALA A 67 24.10 -17.76 10.65
CA ALA A 67 23.10 -16.75 10.95
C ALA A 67 23.11 -15.63 9.91
N LYS A 68 24.32 -15.14 9.54
CA LYS A 68 24.45 -14.09 8.53
C LYS A 68 23.99 -14.56 7.15
N ILE A 69 24.38 -15.76 6.72
CA ILE A 69 23.98 -16.28 5.40
C ILE A 69 22.46 -16.53 5.34
N LEU A 70 21.88 -17.05 6.42
CA LEU A 70 20.42 -17.19 6.52
C LEU A 70 19.73 -15.84 6.45
N PHE A 71 20.22 -14.85 7.18
CA PHE A 71 19.69 -13.48 7.11
C PHE A 71 19.76 -12.93 5.68
N ASP A 72 20.94 -12.96 5.06
CA ASP A 72 21.15 -12.46 3.70
C ASP A 72 20.25 -13.19 2.67
N ARG A 73 20.11 -14.52 2.81
CA ARG A 73 19.20 -15.29 1.93
C ARG A 73 17.73 -14.95 2.21
N GLY A 74 17.36 -14.73 3.46
CA GLY A 74 16.04 -14.26 3.86
C GLY A 74 15.68 -12.92 3.21
N VAL A 75 16.61 -11.96 3.19
CA VAL A 75 16.43 -10.67 2.50
C VAL A 75 16.19 -10.88 0.99
N LEU A 76 16.96 -11.77 0.36
CA LEU A 76 16.77 -12.09 -1.06
C LEU A 76 15.42 -12.78 -1.33
N TYR A 77 14.99 -13.71 -0.47
CA TYR A 77 13.66 -14.31 -0.58
C TYR A 77 12.55 -13.26 -0.47
N ASP A 78 12.68 -12.31 0.46
CA ASP A 78 11.72 -11.24 0.63
C ASP A 78 11.67 -10.32 -0.60
N SER A 79 12.83 -9.97 -1.17
CA SER A 79 12.95 -9.10 -2.35
C SER A 79 12.34 -9.68 -3.63
N VAL A 80 12.17 -10.99 -3.69
CA VAL A 80 11.49 -11.69 -4.81
C VAL A 80 10.08 -12.18 -4.43
N GLY A 81 9.53 -11.72 -3.32
CA GLY A 81 8.16 -12.02 -2.88
C GLY A 81 7.98 -13.38 -2.20
N LEU A 82 9.04 -14.14 -1.94
CA LEU A 82 9.01 -15.45 -1.28
C LEU A 82 9.00 -15.32 0.26
N ARG A 83 8.04 -14.55 0.78
CA ARG A 83 7.96 -14.10 2.18
C ARG A 83 7.96 -15.24 3.21
N THR A 84 7.34 -16.37 2.91
CA THR A 84 7.33 -17.53 3.82
C THR A 84 8.72 -18.15 3.98
N LEU A 85 9.50 -18.23 2.90
CA LEU A 85 10.88 -18.69 2.94
C LEU A 85 11.77 -17.67 3.68
N ALA A 86 11.58 -16.39 3.42
CA ALA A 86 12.25 -15.32 4.16
C ALA A 86 12.03 -15.44 5.67
N ARG A 87 10.77 -15.62 6.11
CA ARG A 87 10.43 -15.81 7.53
C ARG A 87 11.16 -17.00 8.15
N ILE A 88 11.24 -18.14 7.43
CA ILE A 88 11.95 -19.33 7.92
C ILE A 88 13.42 -18.98 8.14
N ASP A 89 14.08 -18.35 7.18
CA ASP A 89 15.47 -17.99 7.26
C ASP A 89 15.76 -16.98 8.38
N PHE A 90 14.95 -15.91 8.52
CA PHE A 90 15.09 -14.96 9.62
C PHE A 90 14.90 -15.61 10.99
N THR A 91 13.94 -16.55 11.11
CA THR A 91 13.71 -17.29 12.36
C THR A 91 14.93 -18.13 12.72
N GLN A 92 15.49 -18.86 11.74
CA GLN A 92 16.68 -19.68 11.95
C GLN A 92 17.92 -18.83 12.25
N ALA A 93 18.08 -17.69 11.56
CA ALA A 93 19.17 -16.74 11.83
C ALA A 93 19.13 -16.26 13.29
N LEU A 94 17.96 -15.92 13.81
CA LEU A 94 17.78 -15.48 15.21
C LEU A 94 18.00 -16.60 16.24
N GLN A 95 17.77 -17.86 15.89
CA GLN A 95 18.13 -19.00 16.75
C GLN A 95 19.63 -19.14 16.93
N LEU A 96 20.42 -18.77 15.91
CA LEU A 96 21.88 -18.82 15.93
C LEU A 96 22.50 -17.52 16.47
N ASN A 97 21.88 -16.38 16.20
CA ASN A 97 22.30 -15.07 16.68
C ASN A 97 21.08 -14.18 16.96
N ASN A 98 20.70 -14.05 18.22
CA ASN A 98 19.55 -13.27 18.68
C ASN A 98 19.78 -11.76 18.75
N LYS A 99 20.94 -11.26 18.28
CA LYS A 99 21.28 -9.83 18.24
C LYS A 99 21.10 -9.20 16.86
N LEU A 100 20.52 -9.92 15.91
CA LEU A 100 20.26 -9.41 14.56
C LEU A 100 18.99 -8.56 14.55
N ALA A 101 19.11 -7.26 14.84
CA ALA A 101 17.99 -6.33 14.91
C ALA A 101 17.18 -6.31 13.60
N ASP A 102 17.85 -6.25 12.45
CA ASP A 102 17.18 -6.31 11.14
C ASP A 102 16.35 -7.58 10.92
N ALA A 103 16.76 -8.74 11.44
CA ALA A 103 15.99 -9.97 11.33
C ALA A 103 14.65 -9.89 12.10
N TYR A 104 14.67 -9.27 13.27
CA TYR A 104 13.43 -8.95 14.00
C TYR A 104 12.57 -7.96 13.21
N ASN A 105 13.16 -6.94 12.59
CA ASN A 105 12.43 -5.97 11.78
C ASN A 105 11.71 -6.65 10.61
N PHE A 106 12.37 -7.52 9.85
CA PHE A 106 11.73 -8.28 8.77
C PHE A 106 10.63 -9.23 9.28
N LEU A 107 10.82 -9.87 10.42
CA LEU A 107 9.77 -10.69 11.04
C LEU A 107 8.57 -9.85 11.47
N GLY A 108 8.79 -8.66 12.03
CA GLY A 108 7.72 -7.71 12.36
C GLY A 108 6.91 -7.32 11.13
N ILE A 109 7.59 -6.99 10.01
CA ILE A 109 6.94 -6.72 8.72
C ILE A 109 6.12 -7.93 8.25
N TYR A 110 6.66 -9.14 8.33
CA TYR A 110 5.92 -10.36 7.97
C TYR A 110 4.66 -10.53 8.80
N PHE A 111 4.75 -10.41 10.14
CA PHE A 111 3.61 -10.54 11.03
C PHE A 111 2.54 -9.47 10.80
N THR A 112 2.95 -8.24 10.49
CA THR A 112 2.04 -7.17 10.08
C THR A 112 1.22 -7.57 8.84
N GLN A 113 1.88 -8.13 7.82
CA GLN A 113 1.22 -8.52 6.57
C GLN A 113 0.22 -9.66 6.73
N ILE A 114 0.41 -10.55 7.71
CA ILE A 114 -0.54 -11.62 8.04
C ILE A 114 -1.50 -11.25 9.17
N ARG A 115 -1.49 -9.99 9.62
CA ARG A 115 -2.36 -9.41 10.66
C ARG A 115 -2.15 -9.99 12.06
N GLU A 116 -1.00 -10.56 12.32
CA GLU A 116 -0.58 -10.99 13.65
C GLU A 116 0.08 -9.82 14.39
N PHE A 117 -0.71 -8.75 14.63
CA PHE A 117 -0.19 -7.45 15.08
C PHE A 117 0.53 -7.53 16.43
N SER A 118 0.05 -8.35 17.36
CA SER A 118 0.73 -8.52 18.66
C SER A 118 2.15 -9.07 18.48
N GLN A 119 2.32 -10.07 17.60
CA GLN A 119 3.63 -10.61 17.27
C GLN A 119 4.51 -9.58 16.54
N ALA A 120 3.90 -8.76 15.67
CA ALA A 120 4.61 -7.69 14.99
C ALA A 120 5.18 -6.68 15.99
N TYR A 121 4.37 -6.21 16.96
CA TYR A 121 4.83 -5.28 18.01
C TYR A 121 6.01 -5.84 18.80
N GLU A 122 5.92 -7.09 19.28
CA GLU A 122 7.01 -7.75 20.01
C GLU A 122 8.31 -7.78 19.21
N LYS A 123 8.24 -7.99 17.89
CA LYS A 123 9.44 -8.00 17.04
C LYS A 123 10.03 -6.62 16.87
N PHE A 124 9.22 -5.60 16.65
CA PHE A 124 9.71 -4.21 16.54
C PHE A 124 10.22 -3.69 17.88
N ASP A 125 9.60 -4.05 19.00
CA ASP A 125 10.13 -3.74 20.35
C ASP A 125 11.51 -4.38 20.54
N SER A 126 11.70 -5.63 20.11
CA SER A 126 13.02 -6.28 20.13
C SER A 126 14.07 -5.55 19.27
N VAL A 127 13.67 -4.95 18.14
CA VAL A 127 14.57 -4.09 17.34
C VAL A 127 15.00 -2.88 18.15
N LEU A 128 14.03 -2.16 18.73
CA LEU A 128 14.29 -0.92 19.46
C LEU A 128 15.02 -1.15 20.79
N ASP A 129 14.89 -2.32 21.40
CA ASP A 129 15.68 -2.73 22.57
C ASP A 129 17.15 -2.96 22.20
N LEU A 130 17.41 -3.52 21.00
CA LEU A 130 18.76 -3.76 20.51
C LEU A 130 19.40 -2.49 19.92
N GLU A 131 18.62 -1.72 19.16
CA GLU A 131 19.05 -0.54 18.42
C GLU A 131 17.98 0.58 18.56
N PRO A 132 18.01 1.36 19.65
CA PRO A 132 17.00 2.41 19.90
C PRO A 132 16.93 3.49 18.82
N SER A 133 17.98 3.65 18.01
CA SER A 133 18.04 4.61 16.90
C SER A 133 17.68 4.00 15.54
N HIS A 134 17.17 2.78 15.51
CA HIS A 134 16.81 2.10 14.27
C HIS A 134 15.56 2.76 13.63
N GLU A 135 15.79 3.67 12.72
CA GLU A 135 14.80 4.55 12.12
C GLU A 135 13.63 3.77 11.48
N TYR A 136 13.91 2.74 10.68
CA TYR A 136 12.88 1.94 10.02
C TYR A 136 12.06 1.07 10.96
N ALA A 137 12.51 0.83 12.19
CA ALA A 137 11.70 0.14 13.19
C ALA A 137 10.49 1.01 13.60
N TYR A 138 10.68 2.32 13.74
CA TYR A 138 9.58 3.25 14.01
C TYR A 138 8.59 3.30 12.84
N LEU A 139 9.07 3.37 11.58
CA LEU A 139 8.19 3.28 10.42
C LEU A 139 7.36 2.00 10.45
N ASN A 140 8.01 0.86 10.58
CA ASN A 140 7.37 -0.44 10.45
C ASN A 140 6.45 -0.77 11.64
N ARG A 141 6.82 -0.36 12.87
CA ARG A 141 5.94 -0.47 14.04
C ARG A 141 4.76 0.47 13.91
N GLY A 142 4.97 1.70 13.46
CA GLY A 142 3.90 2.65 13.16
C GLY A 142 2.89 2.09 12.15
N ILE A 143 3.36 1.44 11.08
CA ILE A 143 2.47 0.77 10.12
C ILE A 143 1.71 -0.39 10.78
N ALA A 144 2.36 -1.21 11.58
CA ALA A 144 1.70 -2.29 12.31
C ALA A 144 0.62 -1.76 13.28
N LEU A 145 0.91 -0.67 13.98
CA LEU A 145 -0.03 0.02 14.87
C LEU A 145 -1.21 0.64 14.09
N TYR A 146 -0.93 1.24 12.93
CA TYR A 146 -1.95 1.80 12.04
C TYR A 146 -2.97 0.75 11.60
N TYR A 147 -2.50 -0.42 11.16
CA TYR A 147 -3.36 -1.53 10.74
C TYR A 147 -3.95 -2.32 11.92
N GLY A 148 -3.35 -2.21 13.10
CA GLY A 148 -3.83 -2.79 14.34
C GLY A 148 -4.81 -1.93 15.12
N ASP A 149 -5.39 -0.91 14.50
CA ASP A 149 -6.39 0.00 15.07
C ASP A 149 -5.87 0.76 16.31
N ARG A 150 -4.61 1.24 16.24
CA ARG A 150 -3.92 2.03 17.26
C ARG A 150 -3.33 3.32 16.68
N PRO A 151 -4.17 4.20 16.09
CA PRO A 151 -3.71 5.33 15.30
C PRO A 151 -2.90 6.36 16.10
N GLU A 152 -3.19 6.55 17.40
CA GLU A 152 -2.45 7.48 18.25
C GLU A 152 -1.00 7.03 18.45
N LEU A 153 -0.77 5.73 18.68
CA LEU A 153 0.57 5.16 18.81
C LEU A 153 1.29 5.14 17.47
N ALA A 154 0.55 4.86 16.38
CA ALA A 154 1.09 4.93 15.03
C ALA A 154 1.59 6.35 14.69
N ALA A 155 0.79 7.38 15.03
CA ALA A 155 1.18 8.76 14.80
C ALA A 155 2.43 9.15 15.60
N GLN A 156 2.60 8.63 16.84
CA GLN A 156 3.81 8.86 17.63
C GLN A 156 5.05 8.25 16.96
N ASP A 157 4.97 7.00 16.51
CA ASP A 157 6.08 6.34 15.81
C ASP A 157 6.42 7.04 14.49
N PHE A 158 5.41 7.45 13.72
CA PHE A 158 5.63 8.20 12.47
C PHE A 158 6.17 9.61 12.71
N GLU A 159 5.84 10.27 13.81
CA GLU A 159 6.45 11.55 14.17
C GLU A 159 7.94 11.37 14.48
N VAL A 160 8.32 10.31 15.24
CA VAL A 160 9.73 9.98 15.46
C VAL A 160 10.45 9.68 14.14
N PHE A 161 9.84 8.90 13.26
CA PHE A 161 10.39 8.58 11.93
C PHE A 161 10.54 9.81 11.04
N SER A 162 9.67 10.81 11.19
CA SER A 162 9.67 12.03 10.37
C SER A 162 10.59 13.12 10.92
N GLN A 163 11.09 12.99 12.16
CA GLN A 163 11.95 14.01 12.77
C GLN A 163 13.18 14.27 11.88
N ASN A 164 13.43 15.56 11.61
CA ASN A 164 14.51 16.06 10.74
C ASN A 164 14.41 15.67 9.25
N HIS A 165 13.30 15.07 8.81
CA HIS A 165 13.07 14.61 7.44
C HIS A 165 11.66 14.95 6.93
N TYR A 166 11.14 16.12 7.31
CA TYR A 166 9.83 16.60 6.82
C TYR A 166 9.86 17.02 5.34
N ASP A 167 11.02 16.97 4.71
CA ASP A 167 11.23 17.09 3.26
C ASP A 167 10.94 15.81 2.49
N ASP A 168 10.79 14.68 3.18
CA ASP A 168 10.40 13.39 2.59
C ASP A 168 8.86 13.26 2.57
N PRO A 169 8.23 13.26 1.37
CA PRO A 169 6.79 13.18 1.25
C PRO A 169 6.19 11.86 1.79
N TYR A 170 6.93 10.75 1.74
CA TYR A 170 6.42 9.46 2.21
C TYR A 170 6.31 9.41 3.73
N ARG A 171 7.25 10.06 4.44
CA ARG A 171 7.18 10.21 5.91
C ARG A 171 5.97 11.04 6.30
N LEU A 172 5.72 12.13 5.59
CA LEU A 172 4.55 12.99 5.83
C LEU A 172 3.24 12.26 5.53
N LEU A 173 3.20 11.45 4.48
CA LEU A 173 2.00 10.70 4.08
C LEU A 173 1.63 9.61 5.10
N TRP A 174 2.59 8.84 5.63
CA TRP A 174 2.30 7.87 6.68
C TRP A 174 1.83 8.53 7.97
N LEU A 175 2.47 9.63 8.37
CA LEU A 175 2.02 10.43 9.52
C LEU A 175 0.59 10.95 9.31
N TYR A 176 0.32 11.51 8.11
CA TYR A 176 -1.01 11.97 7.74
C TYR A 176 -2.07 10.86 7.82
N LEU A 177 -1.78 9.68 7.28
CA LEU A 177 -2.72 8.54 7.31
C LEU A 177 -3.10 8.13 8.73
N ALA A 178 -2.14 8.11 9.65
CA ALA A 178 -2.43 7.82 11.05
C ALA A 178 -3.22 8.95 11.72
N GLN A 179 -2.82 10.20 11.54
CA GLN A 179 -3.53 11.36 12.08
C GLN A 179 -4.95 11.49 11.53
N TYR A 180 -5.17 11.12 10.26
CA TYR A 180 -6.50 11.15 9.64
C TYR A 180 -7.49 10.20 10.33
N GLN A 181 -7.05 9.06 10.85
CA GLN A 181 -7.90 8.17 11.63
C GLN A 181 -8.33 8.77 12.99
N ILE A 182 -7.54 9.74 13.50
CA ILE A 182 -7.82 10.42 14.78
C ILE A 182 -8.70 11.66 14.55
N SER A 183 -8.26 12.54 13.64
CA SER A 183 -8.96 13.78 13.29
C SER A 183 -8.58 14.19 11.86
N PRO A 184 -9.49 14.02 10.88
CA PRO A 184 -9.24 14.38 9.48
C PRO A 184 -8.85 15.85 9.28
N GLU A 185 -9.47 16.78 10.04
CA GLU A 185 -9.21 18.21 9.94
C GLU A 185 -7.80 18.55 10.41
N ASN A 186 -7.40 18.07 11.59
CA ASN A 186 -6.06 18.29 12.14
C ASN A 186 -4.98 17.64 11.27
N ALA A 187 -5.24 16.45 10.72
CA ALA A 187 -4.32 15.78 9.81
C ALA A 187 -4.05 16.62 8.57
N LYS A 188 -5.11 17.20 7.96
CA LYS A 188 -4.99 18.04 6.78
C LYS A 188 -4.24 19.33 7.08
N GLU A 189 -4.50 19.97 8.22
CA GLU A 189 -3.79 21.18 8.66
C GLU A 189 -2.28 20.89 8.85
N ASN A 190 -1.94 19.80 9.56
CA ASN A 190 -0.55 19.38 9.78
C ASN A 190 0.18 19.08 8.47
N LEU A 191 -0.48 18.37 7.54
CA LEU A 191 0.10 18.07 6.23
C LEU A 191 0.34 19.37 5.44
N SER A 192 -0.61 20.31 5.44
CA SER A 192 -0.50 21.59 4.75
C SER A 192 0.68 22.43 5.28
N LEU A 193 0.87 22.48 6.60
CA LEU A 193 2.00 23.19 7.22
C LEU A 193 3.37 22.63 6.79
N LYS A 194 3.46 21.29 6.66
CA LYS A 194 4.72 20.60 6.31
C LYS A 194 4.95 20.47 4.79
N ALA A 195 3.92 20.60 3.97
CA ALA A 195 3.99 20.42 2.51
C ALA A 195 4.98 21.38 1.81
N SER A 196 5.19 22.59 2.36
CA SER A 196 6.16 23.55 1.85
C SER A 196 7.63 23.13 2.03
N MET A 197 7.90 22.15 2.89
CA MET A 197 9.25 21.61 3.11
C MET A 197 9.65 20.59 2.03
N VAL A 198 8.68 20.01 1.33
CA VAL A 198 8.92 19.04 0.25
C VAL A 198 9.33 19.77 -1.03
N ASP A 199 10.45 19.35 -1.63
CA ASP A 199 10.94 19.92 -2.88
C ASP A 199 9.94 19.73 -4.02
N ASP A 200 9.72 20.79 -4.82
CA ASP A 200 8.83 20.76 -6.00
C ASP A 200 9.32 19.77 -7.08
N ALA A 201 10.63 19.48 -7.12
CA ALA A 201 11.20 18.48 -8.03
C ALA A 201 10.92 17.04 -7.59
N ASN A 202 10.51 16.82 -6.34
CA ASN A 202 10.13 15.49 -5.87
C ASN A 202 8.73 15.13 -6.39
N TRP A 203 8.65 14.14 -7.28
CA TRP A 203 7.39 13.74 -7.89
C TRP A 203 6.30 13.37 -6.85
N ALA A 204 6.70 12.77 -5.73
CA ALA A 204 5.75 12.34 -4.70
C ALA A 204 5.12 13.52 -3.93
N LYS A 205 5.60 14.76 -4.13
CA LYS A 205 4.88 15.97 -3.73
C LYS A 205 3.49 16.03 -4.36
N GLN A 206 3.30 15.48 -5.57
CA GLN A 206 1.99 15.41 -6.21
C GLN A 206 0.99 14.57 -5.40
N VAL A 207 1.45 13.54 -4.67
CA VAL A 207 0.60 12.77 -3.75
C VAL A 207 0.16 13.67 -2.59
N VAL A 208 1.07 14.46 -2.01
CA VAL A 208 0.75 15.42 -0.94
C VAL A 208 -0.30 16.42 -1.41
N LEU A 209 -0.11 17.02 -2.61
CA LEU A 209 -1.07 17.96 -3.20
C LEU A 209 -2.45 17.34 -3.46
N LEU A 210 -2.49 16.07 -3.90
CA LEU A 210 -3.73 15.32 -4.04
C LEU A 210 -4.48 15.18 -2.71
N TYR A 211 -3.78 14.85 -1.63
CA TYR A 211 -4.37 14.67 -0.30
C TYR A 211 -4.82 15.99 0.33
N LEU A 212 -4.16 17.09 0.00
CA LEU A 212 -4.60 18.44 0.37
C LEU A 212 -5.80 18.90 -0.47
N GLY A 213 -6.03 18.30 -1.64
CA GLY A 213 -7.07 18.71 -2.59
C GLY A 213 -6.65 19.89 -3.48
N ASP A 214 -5.34 20.16 -3.56
CA ASP A 214 -4.77 21.23 -4.39
C ASP A 214 -4.69 20.83 -5.86
N ILE A 215 -4.70 19.52 -6.16
CA ILE A 215 -4.85 18.96 -7.51
C ILE A 215 -5.98 17.93 -7.53
N SER A 216 -6.60 17.77 -8.69
CA SER A 216 -7.62 16.74 -8.88
C SER A 216 -6.99 15.35 -9.05
N GLN A 217 -7.76 14.28 -8.78
CA GLN A 217 -7.31 12.92 -9.06
C GLN A 217 -7.01 12.71 -10.55
N GLU A 218 -7.76 13.37 -11.45
CA GLU A 218 -7.56 13.29 -12.90
C GLU A 218 -6.23 13.93 -13.30
N ASP A 219 -5.91 15.12 -12.78
CA ASP A 219 -4.62 15.78 -13.02
C ASP A 219 -3.47 14.96 -12.48
N PHE A 220 -3.61 14.41 -11.27
CA PHE A 220 -2.61 13.53 -10.67
C PHE A 220 -2.30 12.32 -11.56
N ILE A 221 -3.33 11.61 -12.04
CA ILE A 221 -3.16 10.44 -12.90
C ILE A 221 -2.54 10.82 -14.25
N SER A 222 -2.96 11.91 -14.85
CA SER A 222 -2.41 12.37 -16.14
C SER A 222 -0.93 12.76 -16.05
N GLY A 223 -0.48 13.18 -14.86
CA GLY A 223 0.89 13.56 -14.57
C GLY A 223 1.85 12.39 -14.29
N LEU A 224 1.37 11.17 -14.06
CA LEU A 224 2.18 10.05 -13.56
C LEU A 224 3.37 9.66 -14.44
N ALA A 225 3.28 9.84 -15.76
CA ALA A 225 4.37 9.52 -16.69
C ALA A 225 5.33 10.69 -16.93
N GLN A 226 5.03 11.89 -16.43
CA GLN A 226 5.85 13.08 -16.70
C GLN A 226 7.23 12.97 -16.04
N GLY A 227 8.28 13.30 -16.81
CA GLY A 227 9.66 13.27 -16.34
C GLY A 227 10.24 11.88 -16.07
N VAL A 228 9.53 10.80 -16.43
CA VAL A 228 10.02 9.44 -16.28
C VAL A 228 10.90 9.04 -17.44
N ASN A 229 12.10 8.54 -17.16
CA ASN A 229 13.12 8.26 -18.18
C ASN A 229 13.36 6.76 -18.43
N SER A 230 12.68 5.86 -17.71
CA SER A 230 12.83 4.41 -17.88
C SER A 230 11.58 3.64 -17.44
N ASN A 231 11.37 2.44 -17.99
CA ASN A 231 10.29 1.56 -17.58
C ASN A 231 10.37 1.23 -16.09
N LYS A 232 11.59 0.99 -15.56
CA LYS A 232 11.77 0.73 -14.13
C LYS A 232 11.27 1.91 -13.29
N ALA A 233 11.70 3.13 -13.60
CA ALA A 233 11.26 4.32 -12.85
C ALA A 233 9.75 4.56 -12.97
N LEU A 234 9.14 4.21 -14.11
CA LEU A 234 7.68 4.26 -14.27
C LEU A 234 7.00 3.21 -13.39
N THR A 235 7.47 1.97 -13.42
CA THR A 235 6.91 0.87 -12.62
C THR A 235 7.00 1.17 -11.12
N ASP A 236 8.15 1.67 -10.66
CA ASP A 236 8.37 2.09 -9.27
C ASP A 236 7.37 3.19 -8.89
N ARG A 237 7.28 4.27 -9.67
CA ARG A 237 6.33 5.38 -9.44
C ARG A 237 4.88 4.93 -9.45
N LEU A 238 4.49 4.04 -10.37
CA LEU A 238 3.11 3.54 -10.44
C LEU A 238 2.76 2.63 -9.26
N CYS A 239 3.73 1.88 -8.71
CA CYS A 239 3.54 1.13 -7.49
C CYS A 239 3.09 2.04 -6.34
N GLU A 240 3.86 3.10 -6.11
CA GLU A 240 3.61 4.10 -5.07
C GLU A 240 2.31 4.86 -5.33
N ALA A 241 2.17 5.43 -6.53
CA ALA A 241 1.00 6.24 -6.91
C ALA A 241 -0.31 5.48 -6.76
N TYR A 242 -0.37 4.24 -7.21
CA TYR A 242 -1.57 3.42 -7.12
C TYR A 242 -1.89 2.99 -5.69
N PHE A 243 -0.90 2.77 -4.85
CA PHE A 243 -1.15 2.56 -3.42
C PHE A 243 -1.82 3.80 -2.80
N TYR A 244 -1.23 4.98 -2.99
CA TYR A 244 -1.79 6.21 -2.41
C TYR A 244 -3.13 6.60 -3.04
N LEU A 245 -3.36 6.37 -4.33
CA LEU A 245 -4.70 6.51 -4.95
C LEU A 245 -5.71 5.54 -4.33
N GLY A 246 -5.28 4.31 -4.01
CA GLY A 246 -6.09 3.36 -3.28
C GLY A 246 -6.52 3.89 -1.92
N LYS A 247 -5.56 4.38 -1.13
CA LYS A 247 -5.81 5.01 0.18
C LYS A 247 -6.71 6.24 0.07
N TYR A 248 -6.43 7.13 -0.89
CA TYR A 248 -7.24 8.32 -1.15
C TYR A 248 -8.70 7.98 -1.44
N ASN A 249 -8.95 7.03 -2.36
CA ASN A 249 -10.31 6.60 -2.69
C ASN A 249 -11.01 5.87 -1.54
N GLN A 250 -10.26 5.13 -0.72
CA GLN A 250 -10.78 4.49 0.50
C GLN A 250 -11.29 5.54 1.49
N MET A 251 -10.53 6.61 1.72
CA MET A 251 -10.92 7.74 2.58
C MET A 251 -12.14 8.49 2.06
N GLN A 252 -12.34 8.54 0.73
CA GLN A 252 -13.53 9.13 0.09
C GLN A 252 -14.73 8.17 0.04
N GLY A 253 -14.62 6.94 0.57
CA GLY A 253 -15.69 5.93 0.55
C GLY A 253 -15.85 5.22 -0.80
N HIS A 254 -14.95 5.45 -1.77
CA HIS A 254 -14.99 4.86 -3.11
C HIS A 254 -14.32 3.48 -3.13
N SER A 255 -14.87 2.52 -2.38
CA SER A 255 -14.27 1.19 -2.16
C SER A 255 -13.94 0.43 -3.45
N GLY A 256 -14.78 0.53 -4.49
CA GLY A 256 -14.53 -0.14 -5.78
C GLY A 256 -13.28 0.39 -6.49
N ALA A 257 -13.10 1.71 -6.52
CA ALA A 257 -11.93 2.37 -7.08
C ALA A 257 -10.68 2.06 -6.25
N ALA A 258 -10.77 2.14 -4.92
CA ALA A 258 -9.69 1.80 -4.00
C ALA A 258 -9.15 0.38 -4.26
N MET A 259 -10.03 -0.62 -4.33
CA MET A 259 -9.63 -2.01 -4.63
C MET A 259 -8.92 -2.14 -5.99
N ASN A 260 -9.35 -1.39 -7.01
CA ASN A 260 -8.72 -1.44 -8.32
C ASN A 260 -7.32 -0.82 -8.30
N PHE A 261 -7.13 0.31 -7.63
CA PHE A 261 -5.82 0.93 -7.46
C PHE A 261 -4.86 0.05 -6.67
N PHE A 262 -5.28 -0.59 -5.58
CA PHE A 262 -4.43 -1.54 -4.86
C PHE A 262 -4.03 -2.75 -5.74
N LYS A 263 -4.93 -3.27 -6.60
CA LYS A 263 -4.57 -4.32 -7.56
C LYS A 263 -3.52 -3.85 -8.56
N LEU A 264 -3.63 -2.61 -9.05
CA LEU A 264 -2.65 -2.01 -9.96
C LEU A 264 -1.29 -1.84 -9.28
N SER A 265 -1.24 -1.40 -8.01
CA SER A 265 -0.01 -1.33 -7.23
C SER A 265 0.65 -2.72 -7.10
N ILE A 266 -0.12 -3.77 -6.77
CA ILE A 266 0.38 -5.14 -6.66
C ILE A 266 0.89 -5.66 -8.01
N SER A 267 0.22 -5.33 -9.12
CA SER A 267 0.58 -5.82 -10.45
C SER A 267 1.95 -5.35 -10.93
N THR A 268 2.55 -4.35 -10.28
CA THR A 268 3.89 -3.85 -10.59
C THR A 268 5.02 -4.80 -10.21
N ASN A 269 4.78 -5.76 -9.30
CA ASN A 269 5.76 -6.71 -8.75
C ASN A 269 6.99 -6.05 -8.08
N VAL A 270 6.86 -4.82 -7.60
CA VAL A 270 7.94 -4.12 -6.86
C VAL A 270 7.90 -4.57 -5.40
N TYR A 271 8.27 -5.83 -5.15
CA TYR A 271 8.10 -6.52 -3.85
C TYR A 271 8.80 -5.83 -2.67
N GLU A 272 9.86 -5.07 -2.93
CA GLU A 272 10.65 -4.37 -1.91
C GLU A 272 9.93 -3.13 -1.37
N PHE A 273 8.97 -2.56 -2.12
CA PHE A 273 8.29 -1.34 -1.72
C PHE A 273 7.23 -1.58 -0.65
N VAL A 274 7.16 -0.64 0.27
CA VAL A 274 6.16 -0.59 1.34
C VAL A 274 4.75 -0.60 0.75
N GLU A 275 4.53 0.16 -0.30
CA GLU A 275 3.27 0.31 -1.02
C GLU A 275 2.79 -1.01 -1.62
N HIS A 276 3.68 -1.76 -2.28
CA HIS A 276 3.36 -3.07 -2.82
C HIS A 276 2.95 -4.07 -1.72
N ARG A 277 3.69 -4.05 -0.61
CA ARG A 277 3.43 -4.94 0.53
C ARG A 277 2.06 -4.70 1.14
N TYR A 278 1.75 -3.42 1.38
CA TYR A 278 0.53 -3.04 2.09
C TYR A 278 -0.68 -2.86 1.16
N ALA A 279 -0.50 -2.67 -0.16
CA ALA A 279 -1.60 -2.79 -1.11
C ALA A 279 -2.27 -4.17 -1.05
N LYS A 280 -1.47 -5.24 -0.83
CA LYS A 280 -2.03 -6.59 -0.63
C LYS A 280 -2.83 -6.69 0.67
N LEU A 281 -2.30 -6.17 1.78
CA LEU A 281 -3.00 -6.16 3.07
C LEU A 281 -4.32 -5.38 2.98
N GLU A 282 -4.32 -4.21 2.32
CA GLU A 282 -5.52 -3.41 2.10
C GLU A 282 -6.61 -4.19 1.35
N LEU A 283 -6.24 -4.87 0.26
CA LEU A 283 -7.18 -5.72 -0.48
C LEU A 283 -7.76 -6.83 0.38
N ASP A 284 -6.93 -7.48 1.21
CA ASP A 284 -7.37 -8.57 2.06
C ASP A 284 -8.33 -8.04 3.15
N LEU A 285 -8.05 -6.88 3.74
CA LEU A 285 -8.94 -6.22 4.72
C LEU A 285 -10.28 -5.82 4.09
N MET A 286 -10.27 -5.20 2.90
CA MET A 286 -11.50 -4.80 2.20
C MET A 286 -12.37 -5.99 1.80
N ARG A 287 -11.77 -7.13 1.45
CA ARG A 287 -12.51 -8.37 1.15
C ARG A 287 -13.23 -8.93 2.38
N ILE A 288 -12.58 -8.89 3.53
CA ILE A 288 -13.16 -9.37 4.81
C ILE A 288 -14.33 -8.49 5.21
N GLN A 289 -14.18 -7.16 5.15
CA GLN A 289 -15.27 -6.23 5.44
C GLN A 289 -16.49 -6.47 4.54
N LYS A 290 -16.26 -6.76 3.25
CA LYS A 290 -17.34 -7.05 2.30
C LYS A 290 -18.09 -8.33 2.66
N VAL A 291 -17.40 -9.40 3.08
CA VAL A 291 -18.02 -10.67 3.48
C VAL A 291 -18.87 -10.49 4.73
N SER A 292 -18.34 -9.82 5.77
CA SER A 292 -19.08 -9.58 7.01
C SER A 292 -20.35 -8.75 6.82
N VAL A 293 -20.32 -7.75 5.94
CA VAL A 293 -21.52 -6.95 5.60
C VAL A 293 -22.57 -7.80 4.84
N THR A 294 -22.14 -8.73 4.00
CA THR A 294 -23.04 -9.60 3.24
C THR A 294 -23.72 -10.63 4.13
N GLU A 295 -23.01 -11.19 5.10
CA GLU A 295 -23.54 -12.16 6.08
C GLU A 295 -24.53 -11.51 7.05
N VAL A 296 -24.29 -10.26 7.47
CA VAL A 296 -25.22 -9.51 8.33
C VAL A 296 -26.53 -9.17 7.59
N ASN A 297 -26.46 -8.92 6.27
CA ASN A 297 -27.64 -8.56 5.47
C ASN A 297 -28.40 -9.78 4.91
N ASN A 298 -27.85 -11.00 5.01
CA ASN A 298 -28.51 -12.25 4.62
C ASN A 298 -28.29 -13.32 5.71
N PRO A 299 -28.95 -13.20 6.90
CA PRO A 299 -28.92 -14.26 7.90
C PRO A 299 -29.68 -15.47 7.32
N SER A 300 -28.96 -16.57 7.12
CA SER A 300 -29.50 -17.90 6.69
C SER A 300 -30.50 -18.46 7.69
#